data_cc78482bd5986153e538915b84684c8e
#
_entry.id   cc78482bd5986153e538915b84684c8e
#
_cell.length_a   1.000
_cell.length_b   1.000
_cell.length_c   1.000
_cell.angle_alpha   90.00
_cell.angle_beta   90.00
_cell.angle_gamma   90.00
#
_symmetry.space_group_name_H-M   'P 1'
#
loop_
_entity.id
_entity.type
_entity.pdbx_description
1 polymer ?
#
loop_
_entity_poly.entity_id
_entity_poly.type
_entity_poly.pdbx_seq_one_letter_code
_entity_poly.pdbx_strand_id
1 'polypeptide(L)'
;MRKNNHGFTLFETLLTLLLTVMILLTFSFAMNTSNKINGGTKSQDFFKWQQAMDALSYESMRLKFVSQSGNVTKLYNESTNKEYLLYLKDGVLKLTGDESGYQPLLDDVSFFNALYDKEEYTLKIRSKFHGRDYYSELVLPIRKGE
;
A
#
# COMPACT_ATOMS: atom_id res chain seq x y z
N MET A 1 -65.96 -10.23 -21.04
CA MET A 1 -64.70 -10.82 -20.50
C MET A 1 -64.49 -10.30 -19.10
N ARG A 2 -64.65 -11.13 -18.04
CA ARG A 2 -64.37 -10.76 -16.66
C ARG A 2 -62.87 -10.93 -16.43
N LYS A 3 -62.11 -9.84 -16.20
CA LYS A 3 -60.74 -9.89 -15.72
C LYS A 3 -60.78 -10.36 -14.26
N ASN A 4 -60.30 -11.57 -14.02
CA ASN A 4 -60.06 -12.04 -12.67
C ASN A 4 -58.82 -11.28 -12.12
N ASN A 5 -59.03 -10.28 -11.30
CA ASN A 5 -57.98 -9.66 -10.53
C ASN A 5 -57.73 -10.57 -9.32
N HIS A 6 -56.74 -11.42 -9.41
CA HIS A 6 -56.23 -12.17 -8.27
C HIS A 6 -55.49 -11.18 -7.36
N GLY A 7 -56.09 -10.85 -6.24
CA GLY A 7 -55.42 -10.06 -5.20
C GLY A 7 -54.34 -10.91 -4.54
N PHE A 8 -53.23 -10.28 -4.16
CA PHE A 8 -52.17 -10.92 -3.37
C PHE A 8 -52.78 -11.49 -2.08
N THR A 9 -52.50 -12.75 -1.80
CA THR A 9 -52.93 -13.38 -0.55
C THR A 9 -52.07 -12.90 0.61
N LEU A 10 -52.63 -12.84 1.82
CA LEU A 10 -51.89 -12.47 3.03
C LEU A 10 -50.66 -13.35 3.24
N PHE A 11 -50.72 -14.61 2.85
CA PHE A 11 -49.65 -15.57 2.89
C PHE A 11 -48.50 -15.20 1.90
N GLU A 12 -48.83 -14.78 0.69
CA GLU A 12 -47.86 -14.35 -0.32
C GLU A 12 -47.06 -13.11 0.14
N THR A 13 -47.77 -12.13 0.75
CA THR A 13 -47.11 -10.94 1.29
C THR A 13 -46.16 -11.29 2.44
N LEU A 14 -46.54 -12.23 3.30
CA LEU A 14 -45.75 -12.67 4.43
C LEU A 14 -44.52 -13.44 3.98
N LEU A 15 -44.67 -14.29 2.98
CA LEU A 15 -43.54 -15.04 2.34
C LEU A 15 -42.57 -14.09 1.66
N THR A 16 -43.08 -13.09 0.92
CA THR A 16 -42.23 -12.10 0.25
C THR A 16 -41.45 -11.26 1.24
N LEU A 17 -42.08 -10.86 2.35
CA LEU A 17 -41.41 -10.11 3.42
C LEU A 17 -40.30 -10.94 4.06
N LEU A 18 -40.57 -12.21 4.34
CA LEU A 18 -39.54 -13.13 4.91
C LEU A 18 -38.35 -13.30 4.00
N LEU A 19 -38.59 -13.53 2.70
CA LEU A 19 -37.52 -13.65 1.71
C LEU A 19 -36.69 -12.35 1.59
N THR A 20 -37.37 -11.20 1.61
CA THR A 20 -36.67 -9.90 1.54
C THR A 20 -35.76 -9.69 2.75
N VAL A 21 -36.23 -10.03 3.95
CA VAL A 21 -35.42 -9.94 5.17
C VAL A 21 -34.20 -10.88 5.08
N MET A 22 -34.38 -12.11 4.61
CA MET A 22 -33.27 -13.05 4.42
C MET A 22 -32.21 -12.51 3.44
N ILE A 23 -32.63 -11.92 2.32
CA ILE A 23 -31.74 -11.31 1.34
C ILE A 23 -30.96 -10.15 1.97
N LEU A 24 -31.63 -9.27 2.71
CA LEU A 24 -30.98 -8.13 3.38
C LEU A 24 -29.95 -8.59 4.43
N LEU A 25 -30.27 -9.62 5.20
CA LEU A 25 -29.34 -10.18 6.20
C LEU A 25 -28.11 -10.81 5.53
N THR A 26 -28.30 -11.57 4.45
CA THR A 26 -27.16 -12.18 3.72
C THR A 26 -26.29 -11.13 3.06
N PHE A 27 -26.89 -10.07 2.50
CA PHE A 27 -26.17 -8.93 1.94
C PHE A 27 -25.36 -8.18 3.00
N SER A 28 -25.97 -7.89 4.17
CA SER A 28 -25.27 -7.25 5.29
C SER A 28 -24.10 -8.08 5.81
N PHE A 29 -24.28 -9.40 5.88
CA PHE A 29 -23.20 -10.31 6.26
C PHE A 29 -22.05 -10.31 5.23
N ALA A 30 -22.38 -10.34 3.95
CA ALA A 30 -21.39 -10.29 2.87
C ALA A 30 -20.59 -8.98 2.89
N MET A 31 -21.24 -7.83 3.10
CA MET A 31 -20.59 -6.53 3.22
C MET A 31 -19.65 -6.45 4.43
N ASN A 32 -20.10 -6.94 5.60
CA ASN A 32 -19.26 -6.97 6.79
C ASN A 32 -18.04 -7.88 6.64
N THR A 33 -18.19 -9.01 5.95
CA THR A 33 -17.09 -9.93 5.65
C THR A 33 -16.10 -9.29 4.66
N SER A 34 -16.61 -8.64 3.62
CA SER A 34 -15.78 -7.90 2.64
C SER A 34 -14.96 -6.78 3.30
N ASN A 35 -15.54 -6.03 4.22
CA ASN A 35 -14.83 -4.99 4.97
C ASN A 35 -13.74 -5.55 5.89
N LYS A 36 -13.93 -6.73 6.47
CA LYS A 36 -12.90 -7.42 7.26
C LYS A 36 -11.77 -7.98 6.40
N ILE A 37 -12.07 -8.41 5.18
CA ILE A 37 -11.06 -8.89 4.21
C ILE A 37 -10.24 -7.72 3.67
N ASN A 38 -10.86 -6.55 3.43
CA ASN A 38 -10.18 -5.34 3.00
C ASN A 38 -9.32 -4.67 4.09
N GLY A 39 -9.55 -5.01 5.37
CA GLY A 39 -8.68 -4.66 6.49
C GLY A 39 -7.38 -5.48 6.47
N GLY A 40 -6.49 -5.23 5.49
CA GLY A 40 -5.11 -5.69 5.46
C GLY A 40 -4.90 -7.15 5.83
N THR A 41 -5.20 -8.08 4.94
CA THR A 41 -4.71 -9.45 5.09
C THR A 41 -3.18 -9.43 5.05
N LYS A 42 -2.53 -10.25 5.87
CA LYS A 42 -1.06 -10.36 5.93
C LYS A 42 -0.39 -10.44 4.56
N SER A 43 -1.05 -11.05 3.58
CA SER A 43 -0.58 -11.15 2.21
C SER A 43 -0.66 -9.82 1.45
N GLN A 44 -1.71 -9.02 1.64
CA GLN A 44 -1.86 -7.71 0.96
C GLN A 44 -0.83 -6.70 1.49
N ASP A 45 -0.58 -6.68 2.79
CA ASP A 45 0.44 -5.83 3.40
C ASP A 45 1.84 -6.20 2.87
N PHE A 46 2.11 -7.49 2.76
CA PHE A 46 3.37 -7.97 2.19
C PHE A 46 3.52 -7.57 0.71
N PHE A 47 2.46 -7.67 -0.10
CA PHE A 47 2.49 -7.22 -1.49
C PHE A 47 2.72 -5.72 -1.61
N LYS A 48 2.06 -4.89 -0.80
CA LYS A 48 2.29 -3.44 -0.78
C LYS A 48 3.74 -3.11 -0.40
N TRP A 49 4.28 -3.81 0.60
CA TRP A 49 5.68 -3.66 0.98
C TRP A 49 6.63 -4.04 -0.16
N GLN A 50 6.43 -5.19 -0.79
CA GLN A 50 7.20 -5.64 -1.94
C GLN A 50 7.16 -4.61 -3.08
N GLN A 51 5.96 -4.14 -3.43
CA GLN A 51 5.79 -3.14 -4.49
C GLN A 51 6.53 -1.83 -4.17
N ALA A 52 6.53 -1.40 -2.91
CA ALA A 52 7.29 -0.22 -2.48
C ALA A 52 8.81 -0.46 -2.60
N MET A 53 9.30 -1.64 -2.26
CA MET A 53 10.71 -1.99 -2.37
C MET A 53 11.13 -2.17 -3.83
N ASP A 54 10.30 -2.79 -4.66
CA ASP A 54 10.54 -2.92 -6.10
C ASP A 54 10.63 -1.55 -6.79
N ALA A 55 9.82 -0.59 -6.38
CA ALA A 55 9.92 0.79 -6.88
C ALA A 55 11.25 1.47 -6.53
N LEU A 56 11.88 1.07 -5.43
CA LEU A 56 13.18 1.58 -5.00
C LEU A 56 14.36 0.76 -5.54
N SER A 57 14.12 -0.40 -6.15
CA SER A 57 15.19 -1.26 -6.64
C SER A 57 16.00 -0.56 -7.74
N TYR A 58 17.31 -0.84 -7.74
CA TYR A 58 18.22 -0.27 -8.75
C TYR A 58 17.77 -0.58 -10.18
N GLU A 59 17.28 -1.77 -10.42
CA GLU A 59 16.81 -2.20 -11.76
C GLU A 59 15.61 -1.40 -12.24
N SER A 60 14.69 -1.06 -11.34
CA SER A 60 13.47 -0.31 -11.67
C SER A 60 13.74 1.15 -12.00
N MET A 61 14.52 1.85 -11.16
CA MET A 61 14.73 3.30 -11.27
C MET A 61 16.19 3.69 -11.50
N ARG A 62 17.12 2.76 -11.55
CA ARG A 62 18.57 3.00 -11.58
C ARG A 62 19.02 3.99 -10.50
N LEU A 63 18.49 3.79 -9.28
CA LEU A 63 18.82 4.63 -8.15
C LEU A 63 20.25 4.36 -7.67
N LYS A 64 20.96 5.42 -7.33
CA LYS A 64 22.26 5.38 -6.66
C LYS A 64 22.17 6.09 -5.33
N PHE A 65 22.90 5.59 -4.35
CA PHE A 65 23.02 6.25 -3.06
C PHE A 65 23.88 7.50 -3.18
N VAL A 66 23.45 8.60 -2.57
CA VAL A 66 24.19 9.86 -2.51
C VAL A 66 24.65 10.14 -1.09
N SER A 67 23.72 10.28 -0.17
CA SER A 67 24.00 10.61 1.22
C SER A 67 22.81 10.23 2.12
N GLN A 68 23.08 10.22 3.41
CA GLN A 68 22.07 9.99 4.44
C GLN A 68 22.25 10.99 5.57
N SER A 69 21.13 11.57 6.02
CA SER A 69 21.08 12.45 7.17
C SER A 69 19.87 12.08 8.05
N GLY A 70 20.13 11.43 9.19
CA GLY A 70 19.07 10.86 10.03
C GLY A 70 18.21 9.85 9.25
N ASN A 71 16.90 10.04 9.27
CA ASN A 71 15.94 9.17 8.58
C ASN A 71 15.64 9.62 7.13
N VAL A 72 16.40 10.56 6.58
CA VAL A 72 16.28 11.01 5.19
C VAL A 72 17.43 10.43 4.39
N THR A 73 17.11 9.65 3.37
CA THR A 73 18.08 9.08 2.44
C THR A 73 17.99 9.81 1.10
N LYS A 74 19.11 10.37 0.65
CA LYS A 74 19.23 11.04 -0.64
C LYS A 74 19.69 10.05 -1.69
N LEU A 75 18.90 9.92 -2.75
CA LEU A 75 19.11 9.01 -3.85
C LEU A 75 19.22 9.81 -5.16
N TYR A 76 19.93 9.28 -6.13
CA TYR A 76 20.06 9.85 -7.47
C TYR A 76 19.57 8.87 -8.52
N ASN A 77 18.66 9.31 -9.36
CA ASN A 77 18.16 8.52 -10.47
C ASN A 77 18.99 8.80 -11.73
N GLU A 78 19.72 7.79 -12.20
CA GLU A 78 20.59 7.91 -13.34
C GLU A 78 19.84 8.05 -14.67
N SER A 79 18.62 7.54 -14.76
CA SER A 79 17.80 7.61 -15.99
C SER A 79 17.21 8.98 -16.22
N THR A 80 16.83 9.68 -15.15
CA THR A 80 16.18 11.01 -15.21
C THR A 80 17.12 12.16 -14.86
N ASN A 81 18.32 11.83 -14.37
CA ASN A 81 19.33 12.80 -13.92
C ASN A 81 18.83 13.69 -12.76
N LYS A 82 17.98 13.14 -11.88
CA LYS A 82 17.33 13.87 -10.77
C LYS A 82 17.66 13.26 -9.42
N GLU A 83 17.64 14.11 -8.42
CA GLU A 83 17.79 13.68 -7.02
C GLU A 83 16.45 13.45 -6.37
N TYR A 84 16.39 12.47 -5.47
CA TYR A 84 15.19 12.07 -4.73
C TYR A 84 15.52 11.92 -3.25
N LEU A 85 14.55 12.28 -2.42
CA LEU A 85 14.61 12.09 -0.97
C LEU A 85 13.62 11.00 -0.57
N LEU A 86 14.12 9.98 0.09
CA LEU A 86 13.32 8.92 0.70
C LEU A 86 13.20 9.21 2.20
N TYR A 87 11.99 9.39 2.70
CA TYR A 87 11.72 9.69 4.10
C TYR A 87 10.28 9.37 4.50
N LEU A 88 10.06 9.25 5.81
CA LEU A 88 8.73 9.11 6.40
C LEU A 88 8.22 10.49 6.84
N LYS A 89 7.01 10.85 6.41
CA LYS A 89 6.30 12.04 6.89
C LYS A 89 4.79 11.79 6.95
N ASP A 90 4.16 12.16 8.06
CA ASP A 90 2.71 12.03 8.28
C ASP A 90 2.18 10.61 8.07
N GLY A 91 2.95 9.59 8.49
CA GLY A 91 2.60 8.18 8.33
C GLY A 91 2.75 7.63 6.91
N VAL A 92 3.30 8.42 5.97
CA VAL A 92 3.51 8.01 4.58
C VAL A 92 5.00 7.94 4.28
N LEU A 93 5.47 6.79 3.83
CA LEU A 93 6.80 6.63 3.25
C LEU A 93 6.79 7.21 1.83
N LYS A 94 7.66 8.18 1.57
CA LYS A 94 7.64 8.98 0.35
C LYS A 94 8.98 8.98 -0.36
N LEU A 95 8.90 9.01 -1.67
CA LEU A 95 10.01 9.38 -2.54
C LEU A 95 9.68 10.71 -3.20
N THR A 96 10.45 11.76 -2.92
CA THR A 96 10.19 13.11 -3.42
C THR A 96 11.37 13.60 -4.24
N GLY A 97 11.13 14.04 -5.46
CA GLY A 97 12.15 14.66 -6.31
C GLY A 97 12.24 16.17 -6.11
N ASP A 98 13.36 16.76 -6.54
CA ASP A 98 13.70 18.17 -6.30
C ASP A 98 12.76 19.17 -6.99
N GLU A 99 12.14 18.81 -8.14
CA GLU A 99 11.38 19.77 -8.98
C GLU A 99 9.87 19.50 -9.09
N SER A 100 9.29 18.62 -8.31
CA SER A 100 7.91 18.17 -8.39
C SER A 100 7.77 16.70 -8.75
N GLY A 101 7.95 15.88 -7.83
CA GLY A 101 7.59 14.48 -7.93
C GLY A 101 7.36 13.97 -6.52
N TYR A 102 6.12 13.87 -6.14
CA TYR A 102 5.73 13.20 -4.92
C TYR A 102 5.21 11.83 -5.29
N GLN A 103 5.95 10.81 -4.91
CA GLN A 103 5.51 9.42 -5.05
C GLN A 103 5.33 8.82 -3.66
N PRO A 104 4.09 8.60 -3.22
CA PRO A 104 3.84 7.82 -2.03
C PRO A 104 4.18 6.36 -2.33
N LEU A 105 4.97 5.74 -1.46
CA LEU A 105 5.37 4.34 -1.58
C LEU A 105 4.52 3.45 -0.69
N LEU A 106 4.23 3.92 0.53
CA LEU A 106 3.50 3.13 1.52
C LEU A 106 2.80 4.05 2.52
N ASP A 107 1.51 3.80 2.77
CA ASP A 107 0.68 4.52 3.74
C ASP A 107 0.66 3.77 5.08
N ASP A 108 0.19 4.42 6.16
CA ASP A 108 0.04 3.86 7.51
C ASP A 108 1.33 3.29 8.12
N VAL A 109 2.45 3.90 7.77
CA VAL A 109 3.77 3.57 8.32
C VAL A 109 3.96 4.28 9.66
N SER A 110 4.13 3.51 10.73
CA SER A 110 4.35 4.03 12.08
C SER A 110 5.83 4.20 12.43
N PHE A 111 6.72 3.50 11.73
CA PHE A 111 8.16 3.57 11.93
C PHE A 111 8.89 3.29 10.62
N PHE A 112 9.94 4.04 10.36
CA PHE A 112 10.85 3.86 9.23
C PHE A 112 12.27 4.16 9.65
N ASN A 113 13.20 3.29 9.31
CA ASN A 113 14.63 3.50 9.44
C ASN A 113 15.32 2.90 8.23
N ALA A 114 16.23 3.66 7.65
CA ALA A 114 17.10 3.19 6.56
C ALA A 114 18.53 3.40 6.98
N LEU A 115 19.39 2.44 6.70
CA LEU A 115 20.83 2.49 6.96
C LEU A 115 21.58 2.02 5.73
N TYR A 116 22.51 2.84 5.24
CA TYR A 116 23.32 2.48 4.10
C TYR A 116 24.64 1.87 4.54
N ASP A 117 24.88 0.65 4.06
CA ASP A 117 26.12 -0.07 4.25
C ASP A 117 27.03 0.17 3.03
N LYS A 118 28.17 0.85 3.28
CA LYS A 118 29.11 1.22 2.21
C LYS A 118 29.97 0.05 1.73
N GLU A 119 30.15 -0.97 2.56
CA GLU A 119 30.97 -2.14 2.22
C GLU A 119 30.20 -3.08 1.30
N GLU A 120 28.90 -3.25 1.58
CA GLU A 120 28.00 -4.12 0.82
C GLU A 120 27.24 -3.38 -0.29
N TYR A 121 27.35 -2.05 -0.38
CA TYR A 121 26.54 -1.20 -1.27
C TYR A 121 25.04 -1.42 -1.10
N THR A 122 24.60 -1.63 0.13
CA THR A 122 23.24 -2.06 0.45
C THR A 122 22.54 -1.04 1.35
N LEU A 123 21.32 -0.66 0.98
CA LEU A 123 20.42 0.10 1.82
C LEU A 123 19.54 -0.87 2.60
N LYS A 124 19.77 -0.98 3.91
CA LYS A 124 19.02 -1.81 4.85
C LYS A 124 17.83 -1.00 5.37
N ILE A 125 16.61 -1.42 5.04
CA ILE A 125 15.37 -0.71 5.39
C ILE A 125 14.59 -1.52 6.41
N ARG A 126 14.20 -0.87 7.50
CA ARG A 126 13.26 -1.39 8.50
C ARG A 126 12.06 -0.47 8.57
N SER A 127 10.87 -1.05 8.58
CA SER A 127 9.64 -0.30 8.66
C SER A 127 8.60 -1.05 9.49
N LYS A 128 7.75 -0.29 10.19
CA LYS A 128 6.55 -0.85 10.83
C LYS A 128 5.31 -0.31 10.14
N PHE A 129 4.57 -1.21 9.51
CA PHE A 129 3.43 -0.93 8.66
C PHE A 129 2.25 -1.81 9.10
N HIS A 130 1.08 -1.21 9.35
CA HIS A 130 -0.09 -1.88 9.93
C HIS A 130 0.24 -2.72 11.18
N GLY A 131 1.12 -2.20 12.05
CA GLY A 131 1.53 -2.86 13.29
C GLY A 131 2.50 -4.03 13.13
N ARG A 132 2.99 -4.32 11.91
CA ARG A 132 3.94 -5.40 11.60
C ARG A 132 5.28 -4.84 11.18
N ASP A 133 6.35 -5.53 11.56
CA ASP A 133 7.70 -5.18 11.18
C ASP A 133 8.07 -5.82 9.84
N TYR A 134 8.64 -5.00 8.96
CA TYR A 134 9.14 -5.38 7.64
C TYR A 134 10.61 -5.02 7.54
N TYR A 135 11.34 -5.83 6.82
CA TYR A 135 12.75 -5.65 6.55
C TYR A 135 13.05 -5.94 5.08
N SER A 136 13.89 -5.11 4.47
CA SER A 136 14.40 -5.33 3.12
C SER A 136 15.80 -4.76 2.97
N GLU A 137 16.56 -5.36 2.08
CA GLU A 137 17.87 -4.89 1.65
C GLU A 137 17.84 -4.60 0.15
N LEU A 138 18.27 -3.40 -0.21
CA LEU A 138 18.31 -2.94 -1.59
C LEU A 138 19.76 -2.68 -1.96
N VAL A 139 20.23 -3.33 -3.01
CA VAL A 139 21.57 -3.06 -3.56
C VAL A 139 21.52 -1.74 -4.32
N LEU A 140 22.19 -0.72 -3.80
CA LEU A 140 22.24 0.62 -4.37
C LEU A 140 23.72 1.05 -4.52
N PRO A 141 24.24 1.12 -5.74
CA PRO A 141 25.61 1.62 -5.96
C PRO A 141 25.75 3.06 -5.46
N ILE A 142 26.93 3.42 -5.00
CA ILE A 142 27.25 4.82 -4.65
C ILE A 142 27.36 5.64 -5.95
N ARG A 143 26.77 6.83 -5.96
CA ARG A 143 27.05 7.82 -6.99
C ARG A 143 28.52 8.23 -6.85
N LYS A 144 29.35 7.88 -7.82
CA LYS A 144 30.72 8.43 -7.91
C LYS A 144 30.57 9.92 -8.21
N GLY A 145 31.07 10.77 -7.31
CA GLY A 145 31.17 12.20 -7.60
C GLY A 145 32.06 12.39 -8.82
N GLU A 146 31.64 13.24 -9.73
CA GLU A 146 32.53 13.79 -10.74
C GLU A 146 33.53 14.73 -10.08
#